data_84dc8cf69d48a7af5583d0fe553b70c8
#
_entry.id   84dc8cf69d48a7af5583d0fe553b70c8
#
_cell.length_a   1.000
_cell.length_b   1.000
_cell.length_c   1.000
_cell.angle_alpha   90.00
_cell.angle_beta   90.00
_cell.angle_gamma   90.00
#
_symmetry.space_group_name_H-M   'P 1'
#
loop_
_entity.id
_entity.type
_entity.pdbx_description
1 polymer ?
#
loop_
_entity_poly.entity_id
_entity_poly.type
_entity_poly.pdbx_seq_one_letter_code
_entity_poly.pdbx_strand_id
1 'polypeptide(L)'
;QSLEDMYKVLFNKISSMETRLYNLVSSGTEEDLTVLGPYFARNILETTCSILIGRIDPYRLIYVQKVQSLEFSINSKSKSAISWAGDVFGKDKNSKNKLWDSEKEYNSDGRAMLSLQYGEIYWNPAYKKLIDDTDYLTDASLENYRMRIESPENFIKYLRSECSSLYSSLSKGVHSELVMDSAIIYDKSTVIDLIYRTFKMCSTLGMVSHYIDLS
;
A
#
# COMPACT_ATOMS: atom_id res chain seq x y z
N GLN A 1 9.54 17.66 13.35
CA GLN A 1 8.16 17.26 13.09
C GLN A 1 7.83 16.07 13.99
N SER A 2 6.73 16.13 14.73
CA SER A 2 6.31 15.03 15.59
C SER A 2 5.73 13.87 14.76
N LEU A 3 5.62 12.68 15.36
CA LEU A 3 4.97 11.53 14.72
C LEU A 3 3.50 11.86 14.38
N GLU A 4 2.81 12.55 15.26
CA GLU A 4 1.44 13.03 15.04
C GLU A 4 1.32 13.94 13.79
N ASP A 5 2.26 14.88 13.64
CA ASP A 5 2.29 15.76 12.47
C ASP A 5 2.51 14.97 11.17
N MET A 6 3.36 13.95 11.22
CA MET A 6 3.59 13.07 10.06
C MET A 6 2.30 12.33 9.65
N TYR A 7 1.57 11.78 10.63
CA TYR A 7 0.28 11.16 10.35
C TYR A 7 -0.73 12.15 9.79
N LYS A 8 -0.83 13.37 10.34
CA LYS A 8 -1.71 14.41 9.78
C LYS A 8 -1.39 14.70 8.31
N VAL A 9 -0.10 14.79 7.96
CA VAL A 9 0.33 14.99 6.57
C VAL A 9 -0.10 13.83 5.68
N LEU A 10 0.11 12.58 6.12
CA LEU A 10 -0.25 11.40 5.35
C LEU A 10 -1.77 11.26 5.17
N PHE A 11 -2.56 11.51 6.23
CA PHE A 11 -4.02 11.50 6.14
C PHE A 11 -4.55 12.60 5.22
N ASN A 12 -4.03 13.83 5.32
CA ASN A 12 -4.41 14.91 4.43
C ASN A 12 -4.07 14.59 2.97
N LYS A 13 -2.95 13.90 2.74
CA LYS A 13 -2.56 13.44 1.41
C LYS A 13 -3.57 12.43 0.86
N ILE A 14 -3.98 11.41 1.63
CA ILE A 14 -5.02 10.46 1.20
C ILE A 14 -6.33 11.18 0.91
N SER A 15 -6.83 12.01 1.83
CA SER A 15 -8.11 12.71 1.64
C SER A 15 -8.11 13.61 0.41
N SER A 16 -6.99 14.29 0.13
CA SER A 16 -6.83 15.09 -1.09
C SER A 16 -6.89 14.25 -2.36
N MET A 17 -6.23 13.09 -2.36
CA MET A 17 -6.24 12.18 -3.52
C MET A 17 -7.61 11.52 -3.71
N GLU A 18 -8.25 11.12 -2.63
CA GLU A 18 -9.61 10.55 -2.63
C GLU A 18 -10.60 11.54 -3.24
N THR A 19 -10.58 12.81 -2.79
CA THR A 19 -11.43 13.86 -3.35
C THR A 19 -11.20 14.05 -4.85
N ARG A 20 -9.93 14.08 -5.29
CA ARG A 20 -9.60 14.21 -6.71
C ARG A 20 -10.07 13.02 -7.52
N LEU A 21 -9.87 11.81 -7.00
CA LEU A 21 -10.29 10.58 -7.66
C LEU A 21 -11.81 10.48 -7.74
N TYR A 22 -12.52 10.88 -6.68
CA TYR A 22 -13.98 10.97 -6.68
C TYR A 22 -14.50 11.93 -7.78
N ASN A 23 -13.89 13.11 -7.90
CA ASN A 23 -14.24 14.07 -8.94
C ASN A 23 -13.97 13.52 -10.35
N LEU A 24 -12.86 12.83 -10.55
CA LEU A 24 -12.54 12.16 -11.83
C LEU A 24 -13.58 11.11 -12.21
N VAL A 25 -13.97 10.27 -11.27
CA VAL A 25 -14.97 9.22 -11.50
C VAL A 25 -16.36 9.81 -11.76
N SER A 26 -16.72 10.89 -11.04
CA SER A 26 -18.06 11.45 -11.08
C SER A 26 -18.29 12.40 -12.25
N SER A 27 -17.30 13.18 -12.65
CA SER A 27 -17.46 14.28 -13.61
C SER A 27 -16.27 14.47 -14.57
N GLY A 28 -15.22 13.67 -14.45
CA GLY A 28 -14.06 13.71 -15.34
C GLY A 28 -14.37 13.12 -16.71
N THR A 29 -13.54 13.47 -17.70
CA THR A 29 -13.55 12.81 -19.00
C THR A 29 -13.04 11.37 -18.87
N GLU A 30 -13.38 10.52 -19.83
CA GLU A 30 -12.85 9.16 -19.87
C GLU A 30 -11.31 9.16 -20.02
N GLU A 31 -10.79 10.08 -20.81
CA GLU A 31 -9.35 10.27 -21.00
C GLU A 31 -8.66 10.67 -19.69
N ASP A 32 -9.18 11.66 -18.96
CA ASP A 32 -8.62 12.06 -17.66
C ASP A 32 -8.64 10.90 -16.67
N LEU A 33 -9.73 10.11 -16.63
CA LEU A 33 -9.87 8.98 -15.74
C LEU A 33 -8.85 7.87 -16.05
N THR A 34 -8.66 7.55 -17.33
CA THR A 34 -7.73 6.48 -17.75
C THR A 34 -6.27 6.87 -17.50
N VAL A 35 -5.93 8.13 -17.61
CA VAL A 35 -4.57 8.65 -17.38
C VAL A 35 -4.29 8.89 -15.90
N LEU A 36 -5.17 9.57 -15.17
CA LEU A 36 -4.91 10.01 -13.80
C LEU A 36 -5.43 9.04 -12.73
N GLY A 37 -6.43 8.21 -13.05
CA GLY A 37 -7.01 7.25 -12.13
C GLY A 37 -5.98 6.28 -11.53
N PRO A 38 -5.18 5.60 -12.35
CA PRO A 38 -4.12 4.70 -11.86
C PRO A 38 -3.08 5.43 -10.98
N TYR A 39 -2.72 6.65 -11.33
CA TYR A 39 -1.79 7.47 -10.55
C TYR A 39 -2.32 7.76 -9.13
N PHE A 40 -3.57 8.22 -9.01
CA PHE A 40 -4.15 8.50 -7.70
C PHE A 40 -4.37 7.24 -6.89
N ALA A 41 -4.89 6.17 -7.50
CA ALA A 41 -5.10 4.90 -6.82
C ALA A 41 -3.78 4.31 -6.28
N ARG A 42 -2.72 4.33 -7.08
CA ARG A 42 -1.38 3.90 -6.66
C ARG A 42 -0.87 4.70 -5.46
N ASN A 43 -0.99 6.03 -5.51
CA ASN A 43 -0.54 6.89 -4.42
C ASN A 43 -1.34 6.67 -3.13
N ILE A 44 -2.65 6.39 -3.23
CA ILE A 44 -3.49 6.02 -2.08
C ILE A 44 -2.99 4.72 -1.47
N LEU A 45 -2.75 3.69 -2.28
CA LEU A 45 -2.22 2.40 -1.82
C LEU A 45 -0.87 2.56 -1.10
N GLU A 46 0.09 3.24 -1.72
CA GLU A 46 1.42 3.49 -1.14
C GLU A 46 1.34 4.29 0.17
N THR A 47 0.51 5.34 0.20
CA THR A 47 0.37 6.18 1.40
C THR A 47 -0.32 5.41 2.54
N THR A 48 -1.31 4.57 2.23
CA THR A 48 -1.94 3.67 3.21
C THR A 48 -0.92 2.71 3.81
N CYS A 49 -0.07 2.09 2.98
CA CYS A 49 1.01 1.24 3.46
C CYS A 49 1.98 1.99 4.39
N SER A 50 2.31 3.23 4.06
CA SER A 50 3.20 4.06 4.89
C SER A 50 2.57 4.42 6.24
N ILE A 51 1.27 4.70 6.29
CA ILE A 51 0.54 4.92 7.54
C ILE A 51 0.57 3.66 8.42
N LEU A 52 0.27 2.51 7.81
CA LEU A 52 0.15 1.26 8.54
C LEU A 52 1.51 0.74 9.03
N ILE A 53 2.57 0.88 8.22
CA ILE A 53 3.92 0.55 8.71
C ILE A 53 4.36 1.48 9.84
N GLY A 54 4.03 2.76 9.75
CA GLY A 54 4.31 3.71 10.82
C GLY A 54 3.58 3.36 12.13
N ARG A 55 2.39 2.75 12.06
CA ARG A 55 1.67 2.25 13.22
C ARG A 55 2.39 1.04 13.86
N ILE A 56 2.94 0.14 13.06
CA ILE A 56 3.64 -1.06 13.53
C ILE A 56 5.08 -0.72 13.93
N ASP A 57 5.75 0.13 13.15
CA ASP A 57 7.13 0.56 13.32
C ASP A 57 7.25 2.09 13.16
N PRO A 58 6.95 2.86 14.21
CA PRO A 58 7.03 4.32 14.16
C PRO A 58 8.43 4.85 13.89
N TYR A 59 9.49 4.13 14.29
CA TYR A 59 10.88 4.53 14.03
C TYR A 59 11.20 4.53 12.55
N ARG A 60 10.63 3.60 11.80
CA ARG A 60 10.76 3.55 10.34
C ARG A 60 10.17 4.80 9.68
N LEU A 61 8.99 5.23 10.10
CA LEU A 61 8.37 6.44 9.56
C LEU A 61 9.21 7.69 9.86
N ILE A 62 9.72 7.80 11.09
CA ILE A 62 10.61 8.90 11.50
C ILE A 62 11.90 8.91 10.65
N TYR A 63 12.47 7.74 10.40
CA TYR A 63 13.66 7.63 9.55
C TYR A 63 13.38 8.09 8.12
N VAL A 64 12.32 7.59 7.50
CA VAL A 64 11.90 7.98 6.15
C VAL A 64 11.68 9.50 6.07
N GLN A 65 11.01 10.09 7.06
CA GLN A 65 10.80 11.53 7.12
C GLN A 65 12.13 12.29 7.16
N LYS A 66 13.08 11.85 7.98
CA LYS A 66 14.42 12.48 8.04
C LYS A 66 15.15 12.39 6.71
N VAL A 67 15.12 11.23 6.04
CA VAL A 67 15.73 11.06 4.71
C VAL A 67 15.08 11.98 3.68
N GLN A 68 13.75 12.08 3.69
CA GLN A 68 13.00 12.96 2.78
C GLN A 68 13.19 14.46 3.09
N SER A 69 13.64 14.80 4.29
CA SER A 69 13.95 16.19 4.69
C SER A 69 15.38 16.61 4.36
N LEU A 70 16.20 15.71 3.83
CA LEU A 70 17.54 16.07 3.36
C LEU A 70 17.45 17.01 2.15
N GLU A 71 18.42 17.93 2.07
CA GLU A 71 18.48 18.90 1.00
C GLU A 71 18.55 18.21 -0.37
N PHE A 72 17.68 18.65 -1.29
CA PHE A 72 17.65 18.14 -2.66
C PHE A 72 18.74 18.80 -3.48
N SER A 73 19.56 17.99 -4.14
CA SER A 73 20.51 18.46 -5.15
C SER A 73 20.21 17.84 -6.50
N ILE A 74 20.14 18.67 -7.54
CA ILE A 74 19.86 18.23 -8.92
C ILE A 74 20.86 17.18 -9.41
N ASN A 75 22.10 17.21 -8.91
CA ASN A 75 23.17 16.30 -9.31
C ASN A 75 23.29 15.05 -8.40
N SER A 76 22.50 14.94 -7.36
CA SER A 76 22.46 13.76 -6.50
C SER A 76 21.20 12.93 -6.78
N LYS A 77 21.34 11.60 -6.81
CA LYS A 77 20.16 10.74 -6.81
C LYS A 77 19.32 11.06 -5.58
N SER A 78 18.06 11.44 -5.80
CA SER A 78 17.12 11.59 -4.70
C SER A 78 16.94 10.24 -4.03
N LYS A 79 17.46 10.09 -2.82
CA LYS A 79 17.25 8.94 -1.95
C LYS A 79 15.90 8.99 -1.22
N SER A 80 15.11 10.01 -1.52
CA SER A 80 13.86 10.31 -0.81
C SER A 80 12.65 9.54 -1.33
N ALA A 81 12.75 8.85 -2.45
CA ALA A 81 11.64 8.06 -2.98
C ALA A 81 11.45 6.79 -2.16
N ILE A 82 10.26 6.63 -1.57
CA ILE A 82 9.84 5.36 -0.99
C ILE A 82 9.68 4.39 -2.15
N SER A 83 10.48 3.32 -2.17
CA SER A 83 10.34 2.27 -3.18
C SER A 83 9.56 1.09 -2.62
N TRP A 84 8.81 0.41 -3.49
CA TRP A 84 8.08 -0.81 -3.13
C TRP A 84 8.99 -2.03 -2.91
N ALA A 85 10.30 -1.90 -3.08
CA ALA A 85 11.25 -3.00 -3.05
C ALA A 85 11.88 -3.23 -1.68
N GLY A 86 11.88 -4.44 -1.18
CA GLY A 86 12.72 -4.88 -0.06
C GLY A 86 11.97 -5.51 1.11
N ASP A 87 12.04 -6.80 1.16
CA ASP A 87 11.92 -7.58 2.40
C ASP A 87 13.30 -7.54 3.06
N VAL A 88 13.41 -7.12 4.31
CA VAL A 88 14.68 -7.09 5.06
C VAL A 88 15.34 -8.49 5.10
N PHE A 89 14.50 -9.53 5.06
CA PHE A 89 14.90 -10.93 5.03
C PHE A 89 14.63 -11.62 3.70
N GLY A 90 14.67 -10.86 2.60
CA GLY A 90 14.43 -11.42 1.26
C GLY A 90 15.29 -12.65 0.97
N LYS A 91 14.73 -13.57 0.18
CA LYS A 91 15.30 -14.88 -0.18
C LYS A 91 16.63 -14.84 -0.97
N ASP A 92 17.31 -13.73 -1.01
CA ASP A 92 18.54 -13.58 -1.79
C ASP A 92 19.70 -14.25 -1.05
N LYS A 93 20.36 -15.20 -1.72
CA LYS A 93 21.46 -16.02 -1.19
C LYS A 93 22.68 -15.21 -0.66
N ASN A 94 22.70 -13.91 -0.90
CA ASN A 94 23.73 -12.98 -0.43
C ASN A 94 23.27 -12.12 0.75
N SER A 95 22.31 -12.58 1.54
CA SER A 95 21.65 -11.84 2.62
C SER A 95 22.58 -11.31 3.71
N LYS A 96 23.71 -11.99 3.97
CA LYS A 96 24.65 -11.57 5.02
C LYS A 96 25.31 -10.21 4.78
N ASN A 97 25.55 -9.86 3.52
CA ASN A 97 26.09 -8.53 3.16
C ASN A 97 25.01 -7.45 3.05
N LYS A 98 23.73 -7.84 3.03
CA LYS A 98 22.59 -6.93 2.88
C LYS A 98 21.96 -6.50 4.20
N LEU A 99 22.26 -7.18 5.31
CA LEU A 99 21.81 -6.80 6.67
C LEU A 99 22.26 -5.37 7.06
N TRP A 100 23.31 -4.87 6.43
CA TRP A 100 23.89 -3.55 6.71
C TRP A 100 23.72 -2.56 5.56
N ASP A 101 22.99 -2.93 4.50
CA ASP A 101 22.66 -2.03 3.40
C ASP A 101 21.38 -1.25 3.74
N SER A 102 21.52 -0.30 4.66
CA SER A 102 20.43 0.55 5.14
C SER A 102 19.71 1.31 4.04
N GLU A 103 20.35 1.56 2.90
CA GLU A 103 19.75 2.29 1.79
C GLU A 103 18.63 1.51 1.08
N LYS A 104 18.68 0.17 1.12
CA LYS A 104 17.64 -0.69 0.51
C LYS A 104 16.54 -1.09 1.48
N GLU A 105 16.85 -1.13 2.77
CA GLU A 105 15.96 -1.68 3.80
C GLU A 105 14.82 -0.72 4.17
N TYR A 106 15.10 0.59 4.14
CA TYR A 106 14.15 1.59 4.59
C TYR A 106 13.26 2.18 3.49
N ASN A 107 13.51 1.85 2.23
CA ASN A 107 12.82 2.45 1.08
C ASN A 107 11.58 1.68 0.59
N SER A 108 11.06 0.71 1.36
CA SER A 108 9.99 -0.16 0.85
C SER A 108 8.95 -0.52 1.89
N ASP A 109 8.20 0.49 2.33
CA ASP A 109 7.19 0.34 3.36
C ASP A 109 6.15 -0.72 3.03
N GLY A 110 5.67 -0.80 1.80
CA GLY A 110 4.65 -1.76 1.42
C GLY A 110 5.09 -3.22 1.52
N ARG A 111 6.32 -3.55 1.09
CA ARG A 111 6.84 -4.92 1.22
C ARG A 111 7.19 -5.27 2.65
N ALA A 112 7.77 -4.33 3.40
CA ALA A 112 8.08 -4.54 4.80
C ALA A 112 6.81 -4.77 5.62
N MET A 113 5.77 -3.97 5.40
CA MET A 113 4.48 -4.10 6.07
C MET A 113 3.85 -5.49 5.85
N LEU A 114 3.97 -6.03 4.63
CA LEU A 114 3.44 -7.34 4.26
C LEU A 114 4.51 -8.44 4.27
N SER A 115 5.64 -8.26 4.97
CA SER A 115 6.66 -9.28 5.13
C SER A 115 6.12 -10.52 5.86
N LEU A 116 6.80 -11.66 5.70
CA LEU A 116 6.38 -12.88 6.39
C LEU A 116 6.42 -12.71 7.90
N GLN A 117 7.44 -12.02 8.42
CA GLN A 117 7.61 -11.78 9.86
C GLN A 117 6.48 -10.92 10.43
N TYR A 118 6.17 -9.79 9.78
CA TYR A 118 5.03 -8.97 10.20
C TYR A 118 3.70 -9.69 9.96
N GLY A 119 3.64 -10.56 8.94
CA GLY A 119 2.51 -11.43 8.71
C GLY A 119 2.22 -12.35 9.90
N GLU A 120 3.23 -13.04 10.38
CA GLU A 120 3.10 -13.97 11.50
C GLU A 120 2.88 -13.26 12.85
N ILE A 121 3.56 -12.14 13.08
CA ILE A 121 3.52 -11.45 14.39
C ILE A 121 2.28 -10.56 14.53
N TYR A 122 1.88 -9.88 13.48
CA TYR A 122 0.83 -8.84 13.55
C TYR A 122 -0.42 -9.18 12.74
N TRP A 123 -0.27 -9.49 11.44
CA TRP A 123 -1.42 -9.56 10.54
C TRP A 123 -2.26 -10.81 10.69
N ASN A 124 -1.65 -11.99 10.77
CA ASN A 124 -2.41 -13.24 10.92
C ASN A 124 -3.14 -13.31 12.28
N PRO A 125 -2.50 -12.96 13.41
CA PRO A 125 -3.21 -12.87 14.70
C PRO A 125 -4.34 -11.83 14.69
N ALA A 126 -4.11 -10.65 14.13
CA ALA A 126 -5.13 -9.60 14.04
C ALA A 126 -6.32 -10.05 13.17
N TYR A 127 -6.05 -10.70 12.04
CA TYR A 127 -7.10 -11.24 11.19
C TYR A 127 -7.91 -12.33 11.90
N LYS A 128 -7.25 -13.21 12.65
CA LYS A 128 -7.93 -14.22 13.46
C LYS A 128 -8.86 -13.57 14.49
N LYS A 129 -8.38 -12.57 15.24
CA LYS A 129 -9.22 -11.79 16.17
C LYS A 129 -10.42 -11.15 15.47
N LEU A 130 -10.20 -10.52 14.32
CA LEU A 130 -11.29 -9.93 13.52
C LEU A 130 -12.36 -10.99 13.20
N ILE A 131 -11.96 -12.18 12.76
CA ILE A 131 -12.91 -13.27 12.42
C ILE A 131 -13.64 -13.72 13.67
N ASP A 132 -12.94 -13.97 14.77
CA ASP A 132 -13.55 -14.42 16.04
C ASP A 132 -14.56 -13.37 16.56
N ASP A 133 -14.21 -12.09 16.53
CA ASP A 133 -15.06 -10.98 17.00
C ASP A 133 -16.26 -10.71 16.09
N THR A 134 -16.18 -11.08 14.82
CA THR A 134 -17.24 -10.83 13.83
C THR A 134 -18.02 -12.09 13.45
N ASP A 135 -17.82 -13.22 14.14
CA ASP A 135 -18.43 -14.50 13.80
C ASP A 135 -19.96 -14.47 13.90
N TYR A 136 -20.51 -13.65 14.77
CA TYR A 136 -21.94 -13.43 14.93
C TYR A 136 -22.57 -12.49 13.88
N LEU A 137 -21.75 -11.77 13.07
CA LEU A 137 -22.25 -10.85 12.07
C LEU A 137 -22.65 -11.63 10.81
N THR A 138 -23.91 -11.53 10.44
CA THR A 138 -24.51 -12.18 9.26
C THR A 138 -24.41 -11.32 7.99
N ASP A 139 -23.53 -10.31 7.96
CA ASP A 139 -23.38 -9.45 6.80
C ASP A 139 -22.75 -10.22 5.63
N ALA A 140 -23.49 -10.31 4.52
CA ALA A 140 -23.07 -11.01 3.30
C ALA A 140 -21.73 -10.49 2.73
N SER A 141 -21.36 -9.24 3.01
CA SER A 141 -20.07 -8.69 2.58
C SER A 141 -18.89 -9.29 3.36
N LEU A 142 -19.08 -9.54 4.66
CA LEU A 142 -18.09 -10.23 5.50
C LEU A 142 -18.03 -11.71 5.17
N GLU A 143 -19.16 -12.34 4.86
CA GLU A 143 -19.21 -13.75 4.50
C GLU A 143 -18.48 -14.02 3.18
N ASN A 144 -18.67 -13.18 2.16
CA ASN A 144 -17.88 -13.23 0.92
C ASN A 144 -16.37 -13.01 1.16
N TYR A 145 -16.02 -12.28 2.21
CA TYR A 145 -14.65 -12.06 2.61
C TYR A 145 -14.04 -13.28 3.31
N ARG A 146 -14.81 -13.90 4.20
CA ARG A 146 -14.44 -15.15 4.90
C ARG A 146 -14.24 -16.32 3.93
N MET A 147 -15.14 -16.48 2.95
CA MET A 147 -15.06 -17.56 1.95
C MET A 147 -13.83 -17.51 1.06
N ARG A 148 -13.19 -16.34 0.91
CA ARG A 148 -11.99 -16.19 0.06
C ARG A 148 -10.69 -16.50 0.78
N ILE A 149 -10.71 -16.53 2.10
CA ILE A 149 -9.51 -16.73 2.93
C ILE A 149 -9.78 -17.91 3.84
N GLU A 150 -9.36 -19.10 3.38
CA GLU A 150 -9.63 -20.39 4.04
C GLU A 150 -9.01 -20.49 5.44
N SER A 151 -7.96 -19.71 5.72
CA SER A 151 -7.32 -19.70 7.03
C SER A 151 -6.58 -18.38 7.32
N PRO A 152 -6.39 -17.99 8.60
CA PRO A 152 -5.61 -16.82 8.97
C PRO A 152 -4.18 -16.85 8.41
N GLU A 153 -3.57 -18.02 8.30
CA GLU A 153 -2.21 -18.19 7.78
C GLU A 153 -2.12 -17.86 6.29
N ASN A 154 -3.23 -17.93 5.56
CA ASN A 154 -3.29 -17.57 4.15
C ASN A 154 -3.58 -16.08 3.94
N PHE A 155 -3.98 -15.35 4.99
CA PHE A 155 -4.36 -13.95 4.89
C PHE A 155 -3.23 -13.07 4.37
N ILE A 156 -2.05 -13.15 4.97
CA ILE A 156 -0.91 -12.35 4.51
C ILE A 156 -0.46 -12.72 3.10
N LYS A 157 -0.57 -13.99 2.72
CA LYS A 157 -0.25 -14.44 1.35
C LYS A 157 -1.23 -13.82 0.34
N TYR A 158 -2.52 -13.79 0.68
CA TYR A 158 -3.55 -13.13 -0.12
C TYR A 158 -3.26 -11.63 -0.26
N LEU A 159 -3.02 -10.93 0.85
CA LEU A 159 -2.72 -9.49 0.83
C LEU A 159 -1.49 -9.18 -0.03
N ARG A 160 -0.42 -9.95 0.11
CA ARG A 160 0.80 -9.77 -0.70
C ARG A 160 0.54 -9.97 -2.17
N SER A 161 -0.20 -11.02 -2.54
CA SER A 161 -0.55 -11.31 -3.93
C SER A 161 -1.39 -10.19 -4.52
N GLU A 162 -2.43 -9.76 -3.83
CA GLU A 162 -3.34 -8.72 -4.30
C GLU A 162 -2.67 -7.36 -4.36
N CYS A 163 -1.93 -6.95 -3.33
CA CYS A 163 -1.15 -5.70 -3.35
C CYS A 163 -0.12 -5.69 -4.48
N SER A 164 0.58 -6.81 -4.72
CA SER A 164 1.56 -6.91 -5.79
C SER A 164 0.90 -6.80 -7.17
N SER A 165 -0.24 -7.46 -7.36
CA SER A 165 -1.03 -7.40 -8.58
C SER A 165 -1.54 -5.98 -8.86
N LEU A 166 -2.15 -5.36 -7.85
CA LEU A 166 -2.64 -3.98 -7.93
C LEU A 166 -1.52 -3.00 -8.25
N TYR A 167 -0.43 -3.06 -7.48
CA TYR A 167 0.70 -2.17 -7.70
C TYR A 167 1.28 -2.30 -9.11
N SER A 168 1.45 -3.54 -9.59
CA SER A 168 1.96 -3.81 -10.94
C SER A 168 1.02 -3.26 -12.01
N SER A 169 -0.29 -3.49 -11.87
CA SER A 169 -1.29 -2.98 -12.82
C SER A 169 -1.35 -1.46 -12.80
N LEU A 170 -1.45 -0.83 -11.62
CA LEU A 170 -1.46 0.63 -11.50
C LEU A 170 -0.18 1.28 -12.04
N SER A 171 0.97 0.61 -11.90
CA SER A 171 2.25 1.10 -12.45
C SER A 171 2.26 1.18 -13.97
N LYS A 172 1.63 0.23 -14.66
CA LYS A 172 1.52 0.26 -16.13
C LYS A 172 0.72 1.48 -16.62
N GLY A 173 -0.32 1.88 -15.89
CA GLY A 173 -1.09 3.09 -16.21
C GLY A 173 -0.35 4.40 -15.92
N VAL A 174 0.74 4.37 -15.11
CA VAL A 174 1.56 5.56 -14.78
C VAL A 174 2.76 5.70 -15.72
N HIS A 175 3.33 4.59 -16.15
CA HIS A 175 4.44 4.58 -17.08
C HIS A 175 3.89 4.50 -18.49
N SER A 176 3.83 5.62 -19.19
CA SER A 176 3.51 5.63 -20.62
C SER A 176 4.57 4.81 -21.36
N GLU A 177 4.14 3.73 -22.00
CA GLU A 177 4.97 3.06 -22.99
C GLU A 177 5.13 4.03 -24.16
N LEU A 178 6.38 4.40 -24.46
CA LEU A 178 6.75 5.50 -25.37
C LEU A 178 6.18 5.38 -26.80
N VAL A 179 5.53 4.29 -27.13
CA VAL A 179 5.06 3.97 -28.52
C VAL A 179 3.55 3.71 -28.56
N MET A 180 2.86 3.68 -27.43
CA MET A 180 1.41 3.43 -27.37
C MET A 180 0.67 4.64 -26.81
N ASP A 181 -0.47 4.93 -27.42
CA ASP A 181 -1.40 5.93 -26.90
C ASP A 181 -1.89 5.49 -25.50
N SER A 182 -1.86 6.40 -24.55
CA SER A 182 -2.28 6.16 -23.15
C SER A 182 -3.71 5.61 -23.06
N ALA A 183 -4.60 5.99 -23.98
CA ALA A 183 -5.96 5.48 -24.07
C ALA A 183 -6.07 3.99 -24.46
N ILE A 184 -4.98 3.40 -24.97
CA ILE A 184 -4.95 1.99 -25.37
C ILE A 184 -4.53 1.07 -24.22
N ILE A 185 -3.88 1.60 -23.17
CA ILE A 185 -3.34 0.78 -22.07
C ILE A 185 -4.47 0.26 -21.18
N TYR A 186 -5.43 1.12 -20.86
CA TYR A 186 -6.58 0.76 -20.03
C TYR A 186 -7.86 1.43 -20.52
N ASP A 187 -8.91 0.65 -20.65
CA ASP A 187 -10.27 1.18 -20.80
C ASP A 187 -10.81 1.69 -19.45
N LYS A 188 -11.88 2.46 -19.51
CA LYS A 188 -12.56 3.02 -18.34
C LYS A 188 -12.96 1.94 -17.32
N SER A 189 -13.47 0.80 -17.79
CA SER A 189 -13.96 -0.26 -16.91
C SER A 189 -12.83 -0.89 -16.11
N THR A 190 -11.70 -1.11 -16.74
CA THR A 190 -10.48 -1.62 -16.10
C THR A 190 -9.95 -0.64 -15.04
N VAL A 191 -9.94 0.66 -15.34
CA VAL A 191 -9.48 1.66 -14.36
C VAL A 191 -10.43 1.73 -13.17
N ILE A 192 -11.73 1.69 -13.37
CA ILE A 192 -12.71 1.67 -12.28
C ILE A 192 -12.55 0.42 -11.41
N ASP A 193 -12.33 -0.76 -12.00
CA ASP A 193 -12.06 -1.99 -11.25
C ASP A 193 -10.79 -1.87 -10.41
N LEU A 194 -9.70 -1.36 -10.98
CA LEU A 194 -8.45 -1.13 -10.25
C LEU A 194 -8.63 -0.15 -9.08
N ILE A 195 -9.40 0.92 -9.26
CA ILE A 195 -9.73 1.87 -8.20
C ILE A 195 -10.52 1.17 -7.10
N TYR A 196 -11.58 0.44 -7.46
CA TYR A 196 -12.41 -0.30 -6.51
C TYR A 196 -11.59 -1.31 -5.70
N ARG A 197 -10.75 -2.10 -6.36
CA ARG A 197 -9.87 -3.08 -5.70
C ARG A 197 -8.86 -2.40 -4.79
N THR A 198 -8.35 -1.23 -5.17
CA THR A 198 -7.43 -0.45 -4.33
C THR A 198 -8.12 -0.01 -3.04
N PHE A 199 -9.30 0.58 -3.13
CA PHE A 199 -10.06 0.97 -1.93
C PHE A 199 -10.44 -0.22 -1.06
N LYS A 200 -10.86 -1.32 -1.67
CA LYS A 200 -11.15 -2.57 -0.95
C LYS A 200 -9.92 -3.06 -0.20
N MET A 201 -8.74 -3.04 -0.83
CA MET A 201 -7.49 -3.43 -0.18
C MET A 201 -7.13 -2.50 0.98
N CYS A 202 -7.18 -1.19 0.77
CA CYS A 202 -6.89 -0.20 1.81
C CYS A 202 -7.85 -0.33 3.01
N SER A 203 -9.14 -0.51 2.75
CA SER A 203 -10.16 -0.73 3.79
C SER A 203 -9.92 -2.03 4.57
N THR A 204 -9.56 -3.09 3.86
CA THR A 204 -9.20 -4.37 4.47
C THR A 204 -8.02 -4.24 5.43
N LEU A 205 -6.94 -3.63 4.96
CA LEU A 205 -5.75 -3.40 5.76
C LEU A 205 -6.06 -2.51 6.98
N GLY A 206 -6.84 -1.45 6.78
CA GLY A 206 -7.29 -0.56 7.84
C GLY A 206 -8.10 -1.28 8.91
N MET A 207 -9.10 -2.07 8.50
CA MET A 207 -9.96 -2.84 9.38
C MET A 207 -9.16 -3.87 10.20
N VAL A 208 -8.34 -4.68 9.55
CA VAL A 208 -7.53 -5.69 10.27
C VAL A 208 -6.50 -5.03 11.17
N SER A 209 -5.91 -3.91 10.76
CA SER A 209 -4.92 -3.19 11.56
C SER A 209 -5.48 -2.74 12.91
N HIS A 210 -6.79 -2.55 13.02
CA HIS A 210 -7.45 -2.20 14.29
C HIS A 210 -7.25 -3.27 15.37
N TYR A 211 -7.13 -4.53 14.96
CA TYR A 211 -6.95 -5.69 15.83
C TYR A 211 -5.48 -6.03 16.13
N ILE A 212 -4.53 -5.25 15.60
CA ILE A 212 -3.11 -5.42 15.93
C ILE A 212 -2.88 -4.91 17.37
N ASP A 213 -2.40 -5.80 18.23
CA ASP A 213 -1.94 -5.41 19.57
C ASP A 213 -0.60 -4.69 19.45
N LEU A 214 -0.62 -3.42 19.80
CA LEU A 214 0.57 -2.59 20.00
C LEU A 214 0.74 -2.42 21.50
N SER A 215 1.18 -3.48 22.17
CA SER A 215 1.52 -3.43 23.61
C SER A 215 2.85 -2.74 23.84
#